data_a0ed9ecb6c2c442dae95a0a8e912137f
#
_entry.id   a0ed9ecb6c2c442dae95a0a8e912137f
#
_cell.length_a   1.000
_cell.length_b   1.000
_cell.length_c   1.000
_cell.angle_alpha   90.00
_cell.angle_beta   90.00
_cell.angle_gamma   90.00
#
_symmetry.space_group_name_H-M   'P 1'
#
loop_
_entity.id
_entity.type
_entity.pdbx_description
1 polymer ?
#
loop_
_entity_poly.entity_id
_entity_poly.type
_entity_poly.pdbx_seq_one_letter_code
_entity_poly.pdbx_strand_id
1 'polypeptide(L)'
;MEVLNRQLDKLGVDKITLSISLFSVLFIATFILYDADFAKRAIDLSYKSIVSVFGPSYLILTLFCFFFLLFLCFSQFGTYKFGGKEASAEFSYLSWIGMLFCSGIGGGIIYWSGVEWSYYVGIPPFGIDPYSTESFSLATAYGLFHWGISAWSIYGIPAIALSIAFYKYNLNSLRLSSSLSGLGISKIESTLFGRFIDLIFILATVGAAGGTIGSYIPMLSSGFSEIFNLNKGLYLDILVICLCVGLFGYSVYKGLDKG
;
A
#
# COMPACT_ATOMS: atom_id res chain seq x y z
N MET A 1 22.57 9.02 20.72
CA MET A 1 22.78 7.87 19.79
C MET A 1 22.70 6.51 20.49
N GLU A 2 23.39 6.28 21.61
CA GLU A 2 23.33 4.99 22.32
C GLU A 2 21.94 4.59 22.81
N VAL A 3 21.14 5.52 23.32
CA VAL A 3 19.79 5.26 23.81
C VAL A 3 18.89 4.80 22.64
N LEU A 4 18.96 5.48 21.49
CA LEU A 4 18.22 5.11 20.29
C LEU A 4 18.66 3.72 19.78
N ASN A 5 19.95 3.46 19.74
CA ASN A 5 20.47 2.16 19.32
C ASN A 5 20.00 1.02 20.22
N ARG A 6 19.96 1.23 21.56
CA ARG A 6 19.42 0.24 22.50
C ARG A 6 17.92 -0.01 22.33
N GLN A 7 17.16 1.03 21.98
CA GLN A 7 15.72 0.86 21.68
C GLN A 7 15.50 0.09 20.38
N LEU A 8 16.23 0.41 19.31
CA LEU A 8 16.16 -0.30 18.04
C LEU A 8 16.55 -1.78 18.19
N ASP A 9 17.56 -2.09 19.00
CA ASP A 9 17.96 -3.47 19.28
C ASP A 9 16.88 -4.24 20.06
N LYS A 10 16.20 -3.60 21.01
CA LYS A 10 15.07 -4.21 21.73
C LYS A 10 13.87 -4.49 20.83
N LEU A 11 13.65 -3.67 19.81
CA LEU A 11 12.58 -3.83 18.84
C LEU A 11 12.94 -4.77 17.69
N GLY A 12 14.17 -5.34 17.66
CA GLY A 12 14.61 -6.23 16.59
C GLY A 12 14.74 -5.54 15.22
N VAL A 13 14.92 -4.22 15.18
CA VAL A 13 15.00 -3.45 13.94
C VAL A 13 16.34 -3.64 13.26
N ASP A 14 16.32 -4.03 11.98
CA ASP A 14 17.52 -4.06 11.14
C ASP A 14 17.99 -2.63 10.82
N LYS A 15 19.01 -2.18 11.54
CA LYS A 15 19.56 -0.82 11.43
C LYS A 15 20.07 -0.52 10.02
N ILE A 16 20.60 -1.51 9.31
CA ILE A 16 21.12 -1.33 7.95
C ILE A 16 19.96 -1.02 7.01
N THR A 17 18.93 -1.86 7.01
CA THR A 17 17.75 -1.64 6.18
C THR A 17 17.06 -0.31 6.53
N LEU A 18 16.90 0.01 7.81
CA LEU A 18 16.31 1.28 8.26
C LEU A 18 17.12 2.48 7.76
N SER A 19 18.45 2.47 7.94
CA SER A 19 19.30 3.59 7.53
C SER A 19 19.31 3.81 6.03
N ILE A 20 19.40 2.74 5.24
CA ILE A 20 19.37 2.82 3.78
C ILE A 20 17.99 3.31 3.29
N SER A 21 16.90 2.78 3.87
CA SER A 21 15.55 3.20 3.50
C SER A 21 15.31 4.67 3.81
N LEU A 22 15.67 5.11 5.01
CA LEU A 22 15.52 6.51 5.42
C LEU A 22 16.35 7.44 4.54
N PHE A 23 17.61 7.08 4.28
CA PHE A 23 18.46 7.86 3.38
C PHE A 23 17.86 7.93 1.98
N SER A 24 17.39 6.82 1.43
CA SER A 24 16.78 6.78 0.10
C SER A 24 15.52 7.64 0.00
N VAL A 25 14.63 7.56 1.01
CA VAL A 25 13.41 8.38 1.06
C VAL A 25 13.75 9.87 1.13
N LEU A 26 14.66 10.25 2.03
CA LEU A 26 15.10 11.65 2.18
C LEU A 26 15.81 12.16 0.92
N PHE A 27 16.63 11.33 0.28
CA PHE A 27 17.29 11.68 -0.97
C PHE A 27 16.29 11.93 -2.09
N ILE A 28 15.32 11.02 -2.28
CA ILE A 28 14.27 11.16 -3.29
C ILE A 28 13.41 12.40 -3.00
N ALA A 29 12.99 12.61 -1.75
CA ALA A 29 12.21 13.78 -1.36
C ALA A 29 12.97 15.09 -1.62
N THR A 30 14.25 15.17 -1.22
CA THR A 30 15.09 16.34 -1.48
C THR A 30 15.28 16.60 -2.96
N PHE A 31 15.48 15.54 -3.73
CA PHE A 31 15.62 15.64 -5.19
C PHE A 31 14.34 16.16 -5.86
N ILE A 32 13.16 15.68 -5.45
CA ILE A 32 11.87 16.18 -5.96
C ILE A 32 11.68 17.67 -5.61
N LEU A 33 12.05 18.06 -4.39
CA LEU A 33 11.93 19.47 -3.97
C LEU A 33 12.93 20.40 -4.68
N TYR A 34 14.12 19.90 -5.06
CA TYR A 34 15.15 20.65 -5.75
C TYR A 34 14.80 20.96 -7.20
N ASP A 35 14.29 19.98 -7.94
CA ASP A 35 13.86 20.14 -9.33
C ASP A 35 12.61 19.28 -9.60
N ALA A 36 11.45 19.86 -9.28
CA ALA A 36 10.16 19.19 -9.41
C ALA A 36 9.82 18.85 -10.88
N ASP A 37 10.22 19.68 -11.84
CA ASP A 37 9.96 19.46 -13.26
C ASP A 37 10.79 18.34 -13.84
N PHE A 38 12.06 18.26 -13.45
CA PHE A 38 12.91 17.15 -13.84
C PHE A 38 12.44 15.85 -13.21
N ALA A 39 12.13 15.88 -11.89
CA ALA A 39 11.62 14.71 -11.17
C ALA A 39 10.34 14.18 -11.81
N LYS A 40 9.40 15.07 -12.16
CA LYS A 40 8.16 14.70 -12.86
C LYS A 40 8.45 14.03 -14.21
N ARG A 41 9.31 14.63 -15.04
CA ARG A 41 9.68 14.04 -16.33
C ARG A 41 10.35 12.66 -16.18
N ALA A 42 11.23 12.50 -15.19
CA ALA A 42 11.91 11.23 -14.93
C ALA A 42 10.91 10.15 -14.47
N ILE A 43 9.97 10.51 -13.61
CA ILE A 43 8.90 9.60 -13.14
C ILE A 43 7.99 9.22 -14.31
N ASP A 44 7.53 10.17 -15.12
CA ASP A 44 6.66 9.92 -16.27
C ASP A 44 7.32 9.00 -17.31
N LEU A 45 8.61 9.23 -17.61
CA LEU A 45 9.38 8.39 -18.53
C LEU A 45 9.55 6.97 -17.98
N SER A 46 9.91 6.85 -16.70
CA SER A 46 10.06 5.56 -16.04
C SER A 46 8.75 4.79 -16.02
N TYR A 47 7.65 5.45 -15.64
CA TYR A 47 6.31 4.86 -15.65
C TYR A 47 5.92 4.35 -17.04
N LYS A 48 6.04 5.19 -18.07
CA LYS A 48 5.71 4.82 -19.46
C LYS A 48 6.55 3.62 -19.93
N SER A 49 7.85 3.62 -19.63
CA SER A 49 8.75 2.53 -19.99
C SER A 49 8.38 1.23 -19.30
N ILE A 50 8.10 1.27 -18.00
CA ILE A 50 7.69 0.08 -17.22
C ILE A 50 6.36 -0.46 -17.73
N VAL A 51 5.36 0.40 -17.92
CA VAL A 51 4.02 -0.03 -18.37
C VAL A 51 4.06 -0.57 -19.80
N SER A 52 4.85 0.02 -20.70
CA SER A 52 4.97 -0.47 -22.08
C SER A 52 5.59 -1.86 -22.17
N VAL A 53 6.55 -2.17 -21.28
CA VAL A 53 7.27 -3.46 -21.29
C VAL A 53 6.52 -4.51 -20.46
N PHE A 54 6.07 -4.14 -19.26
CA PHE A 54 5.52 -5.07 -18.28
C PHE A 54 4.00 -5.03 -18.13
N GLY A 55 3.29 -4.13 -18.85
CA GLY A 55 1.83 -4.00 -18.73
C GLY A 55 1.08 -5.34 -18.87
N PRO A 56 1.29 -6.12 -19.94
CA PRO A 56 0.66 -7.43 -20.09
C PRO A 56 1.03 -8.41 -18.96
N SER A 57 2.27 -8.34 -18.47
CA SER A 57 2.75 -9.20 -17.37
C SER A 57 2.01 -8.92 -16.05
N TYR A 58 1.70 -7.65 -15.77
CA TYR A 58 0.89 -7.29 -14.59
C TYR A 58 -0.51 -7.88 -14.66
N LEU A 59 -1.17 -7.84 -15.84
CA LEU A 59 -2.50 -8.43 -16.02
C LEU A 59 -2.47 -9.94 -15.85
N ILE A 60 -1.48 -10.62 -16.45
CA ILE A 60 -1.31 -12.08 -16.32
C ILE A 60 -1.03 -12.45 -14.86
N LEU A 61 -0.15 -11.70 -14.17
CA LEU A 61 0.13 -11.92 -12.76
C LEU A 61 -1.12 -11.77 -11.89
N THR A 62 -1.92 -10.75 -12.14
CA THR A 62 -3.17 -10.51 -11.41
C THR A 62 -4.15 -11.67 -11.59
N LEU A 63 -4.33 -12.14 -12.82
CA LEU A 63 -5.17 -13.32 -13.10
C LEU A 63 -4.61 -14.59 -12.44
N PHE A 64 -3.30 -14.79 -12.49
CA PHE A 64 -2.64 -15.89 -11.80
C PHE A 64 -2.91 -15.84 -10.29
N CYS A 65 -2.73 -14.68 -9.65
CA CYS A 65 -3.00 -14.50 -8.22
C CYS A 65 -4.45 -14.86 -7.89
N PHE A 66 -5.40 -14.40 -8.70
CA PHE A 66 -6.82 -14.68 -8.50
C PHE A 66 -7.12 -16.18 -8.56
N PHE A 67 -6.73 -16.86 -9.63
CA PHE A 67 -7.00 -18.29 -9.79
C PHE A 67 -6.23 -19.14 -8.77
N PHE A 68 -5.01 -18.72 -8.41
CA PHE A 68 -4.23 -19.39 -7.37
C PHE A 68 -4.91 -19.28 -5.99
N LEU A 69 -5.46 -18.13 -5.63
CA LEU A 69 -6.23 -17.98 -4.39
C LEU A 69 -7.51 -18.80 -4.39
N LEU A 70 -8.22 -18.88 -5.52
CA LEU A 70 -9.38 -19.78 -5.67
C LEU A 70 -8.95 -21.24 -5.48
N PHE A 71 -7.85 -21.65 -6.12
CA PHE A 71 -7.30 -22.99 -5.93
C PHE A 71 -6.98 -23.26 -4.46
N LEU A 72 -6.32 -22.35 -3.75
CA LEU A 72 -6.04 -22.51 -2.33
C LEU A 72 -7.32 -22.61 -1.51
N CYS A 73 -8.33 -21.79 -1.80
CA CYS A 73 -9.60 -21.76 -1.07
C CYS A 73 -10.37 -23.08 -1.20
N PHE A 74 -10.44 -23.65 -2.41
CA PHE A 74 -11.19 -24.89 -2.68
C PHE A 74 -10.38 -26.18 -2.55
N SER A 75 -9.08 -26.09 -2.29
CA SER A 75 -8.21 -27.24 -2.04
C SER A 75 -8.18 -27.63 -0.56
N GLN A 76 -7.46 -28.70 -0.26
CA GLN A 76 -7.18 -29.11 1.12
C GLN A 76 -6.47 -28.01 1.96
N PHE A 77 -5.80 -27.06 1.33
CA PHE A 77 -5.12 -25.96 2.00
C PHE A 77 -6.10 -24.93 2.56
N GLY A 78 -7.32 -24.81 2.03
CA GLY A 78 -8.35 -23.88 2.50
C GLY A 78 -8.85 -24.20 3.91
N THR A 79 -8.61 -25.40 4.41
CA THR A 79 -8.95 -25.79 5.80
C THR A 79 -7.81 -25.55 6.79
N TYR A 80 -6.65 -25.06 6.33
CA TYR A 80 -5.50 -24.82 7.19
C TYR A 80 -5.78 -23.66 8.16
N LYS A 81 -5.64 -23.91 9.46
CA LYS A 81 -5.88 -22.93 10.52
C LYS A 81 -4.55 -22.40 11.03
N PHE A 82 -4.29 -21.10 10.81
CA PHE A 82 -3.11 -20.43 11.36
C PHE A 82 -3.19 -20.40 12.90
N GLY A 83 -2.04 -20.59 13.56
CA GLY A 83 -1.99 -20.68 15.02
C GLY A 83 -2.37 -22.08 15.60
N GLY A 84 -2.72 -23.05 14.75
CA GLY A 84 -3.06 -24.42 15.17
C GLY A 84 -4.56 -24.65 15.35
N LYS A 85 -4.93 -25.93 15.62
CA LYS A 85 -6.34 -26.35 15.66
C LYS A 85 -7.17 -25.63 16.73
N GLU A 86 -6.55 -25.35 17.88
CA GLU A 86 -7.20 -24.73 19.05
C GLU A 86 -7.13 -23.18 19.03
N ALA A 87 -6.50 -22.56 18.00
CA ALA A 87 -6.42 -21.12 17.94
C ALA A 87 -7.81 -20.50 17.83
N SER A 88 -8.08 -19.46 18.62
CA SER A 88 -9.27 -18.62 18.53
C SER A 88 -8.96 -17.32 17.81
N ALA A 89 -10.00 -16.67 17.26
CA ALA A 89 -9.85 -15.36 16.67
C ALA A 89 -9.47 -14.33 17.75
N GLU A 90 -8.45 -13.53 17.49
CA GLU A 90 -7.96 -12.50 18.41
C GLU A 90 -8.91 -11.29 18.47
N PHE A 91 -9.52 -10.95 17.32
CA PHE A 91 -10.43 -9.83 17.19
C PHE A 91 -11.86 -10.28 16.89
N SER A 92 -12.83 -9.46 17.30
CA SER A 92 -14.22 -9.67 16.89
C SER A 92 -14.37 -9.56 15.38
N TYR A 93 -15.40 -10.21 14.82
CA TYR A 93 -15.64 -10.18 13.37
C TYR A 93 -15.81 -8.75 12.84
N LEU A 94 -16.50 -7.88 13.58
CA LEU A 94 -16.70 -6.47 13.20
C LEU A 94 -15.39 -5.68 13.26
N SER A 95 -14.56 -5.88 14.30
CA SER A 95 -13.26 -5.25 14.40
C SER A 95 -12.34 -5.68 13.26
N TRP A 96 -12.34 -6.97 12.93
CA TRP A 96 -11.56 -7.50 11.82
C TRP A 96 -11.98 -6.89 10.47
N ILE A 97 -13.28 -6.81 10.17
CA ILE A 97 -13.79 -6.14 8.96
C ILE A 97 -13.36 -4.67 8.95
N GLY A 98 -13.50 -3.96 10.06
CA GLY A 98 -13.11 -2.55 10.18
C GLY A 98 -11.63 -2.33 9.91
N MET A 99 -10.75 -3.16 10.48
CA MET A 99 -9.31 -3.09 10.22
C MET A 99 -8.96 -3.32 8.75
N LEU A 100 -9.56 -4.34 8.11
CA LEU A 100 -9.33 -4.62 6.69
C LEU A 100 -9.84 -3.47 5.81
N PHE A 101 -11.03 -2.95 6.11
CA PHE A 101 -11.60 -1.82 5.38
C PHE A 101 -10.72 -0.58 5.49
N CYS A 102 -10.33 -0.18 6.69
CA CYS A 102 -9.52 1.01 6.91
C CYS A 102 -8.11 0.88 6.33
N SER A 103 -7.48 -0.31 6.41
CA SER A 103 -6.14 -0.52 5.89
C SER A 103 -6.08 -0.59 4.37
N GLY A 104 -7.12 -1.15 3.73
CA GLY A 104 -7.11 -1.39 2.29
C GLY A 104 -7.73 -0.26 1.47
N ILE A 105 -8.71 0.44 2.01
CA ILE A 105 -9.53 1.38 1.25
C ILE A 105 -9.25 2.83 1.66
N GLY A 106 -9.12 3.11 2.93
CA GLY A 106 -8.69 4.37 3.53
C GLY A 106 -8.93 5.64 2.70
N GLY A 107 -7.97 6.57 2.73
CA GLY A 107 -8.04 7.85 2.02
C GLY A 107 -8.11 7.75 0.49
N GLY A 108 -7.61 6.65 -0.08
CA GLY A 108 -7.64 6.44 -1.53
C GLY A 108 -9.06 6.40 -2.08
N ILE A 109 -9.99 5.72 -1.40
CA ILE A 109 -11.37 5.63 -1.89
C ILE A 109 -12.09 6.97 -1.83
N ILE A 110 -11.80 7.79 -0.82
CA ILE A 110 -12.44 9.11 -0.68
C ILE A 110 -12.14 9.98 -1.90
N TYR A 111 -10.89 9.94 -2.38
CA TYR A 111 -10.48 10.70 -3.56
C TYR A 111 -10.96 10.03 -4.86
N TRP A 112 -10.59 8.76 -5.06
CA TRP A 112 -10.79 8.08 -6.35
C TRP A 112 -12.26 7.75 -6.63
N SER A 113 -13.09 7.47 -5.61
CA SER A 113 -14.52 7.22 -5.83
C SER A 113 -15.25 8.38 -6.51
N GLY A 114 -14.80 9.60 -6.25
CA GLY A 114 -15.38 10.80 -6.87
C GLY A 114 -14.80 11.16 -8.24
N VAL A 115 -13.59 10.70 -8.55
CA VAL A 115 -12.81 11.26 -9.67
C VAL A 115 -12.49 10.21 -10.75
N GLU A 116 -12.27 8.95 -10.39
CA GLU A 116 -11.72 7.93 -11.30
C GLU A 116 -12.60 7.70 -12.55
N TRP A 117 -13.91 7.60 -12.35
CA TRP A 117 -14.84 7.39 -13.46
C TRP A 117 -14.75 8.47 -14.54
N SER A 118 -14.47 9.73 -14.16
CA SER A 118 -14.39 10.85 -15.09
C SER A 118 -13.21 10.73 -16.05
N TYR A 119 -12.11 10.13 -15.63
CA TYR A 119 -10.97 9.86 -16.51
C TYR A 119 -11.35 8.88 -17.63
N TYR A 120 -12.07 7.81 -17.29
CA TYR A 120 -12.50 6.82 -18.29
C TYR A 120 -13.62 7.29 -19.18
N VAL A 121 -14.43 8.23 -18.72
CA VAL A 121 -15.46 8.86 -19.56
C VAL A 121 -14.82 9.88 -20.51
N GLY A 122 -13.85 10.67 -20.03
CA GLY A 122 -13.20 11.72 -20.81
C GLY A 122 -12.12 11.21 -21.76
N ILE A 123 -11.41 10.14 -21.40
CA ILE A 123 -10.33 9.55 -22.20
C ILE A 123 -10.50 8.02 -22.17
N PRO A 124 -11.56 7.50 -22.81
CA PRO A 124 -11.81 6.06 -22.82
C PRO A 124 -10.74 5.33 -23.66
N PRO A 125 -10.31 4.12 -23.23
CA PRO A 125 -9.45 3.27 -24.04
C PRO A 125 -10.20 2.68 -25.24
N PHE A 126 -9.46 1.96 -26.09
CA PHE A 126 -10.00 1.19 -27.23
C PHE A 126 -10.68 2.02 -28.34
N GLY A 127 -10.43 3.33 -28.38
CA GLY A 127 -11.01 4.19 -29.43
C GLY A 127 -12.51 4.46 -29.27
N ILE A 128 -13.05 4.27 -28.09
CA ILE A 128 -14.43 4.61 -27.74
C ILE A 128 -14.58 6.14 -27.69
N ASP A 129 -15.71 6.66 -28.16
CA ASP A 129 -15.97 8.10 -28.14
C ASP A 129 -16.12 8.60 -26.70
N PRO A 130 -15.43 9.72 -26.33
CA PRO A 130 -15.61 10.36 -25.05
C PRO A 130 -17.07 10.75 -24.78
N TYR A 131 -17.47 10.65 -23.52
CA TYR A 131 -18.83 11.00 -23.04
C TYR A 131 -19.97 10.22 -23.70
N SER A 132 -19.69 9.11 -24.40
CA SER A 132 -20.68 8.20 -24.94
C SER A 132 -21.26 7.28 -23.86
N THR A 133 -22.42 6.69 -24.10
CA THR A 133 -22.99 5.67 -23.21
C THR A 133 -22.02 4.51 -22.97
N GLU A 134 -21.24 4.15 -23.99
CA GLU A 134 -20.24 3.11 -23.93
C GLU A 134 -19.09 3.51 -23.01
N SER A 135 -18.61 4.77 -23.05
CA SER A 135 -17.57 5.27 -22.16
C SER A 135 -18.01 5.27 -20.68
N PHE A 136 -19.27 5.59 -20.37
CA PHE A 136 -19.83 5.48 -19.02
C PHE A 136 -19.90 4.02 -18.53
N SER A 137 -20.31 3.11 -19.39
CA SER A 137 -20.35 1.68 -19.08
C SER A 137 -18.95 1.13 -18.80
N LEU A 138 -17.98 1.54 -19.62
CA LEU A 138 -16.58 1.18 -19.46
C LEU A 138 -15.99 1.76 -18.14
N ALA A 139 -16.29 3.00 -17.82
CA ALA A 139 -15.83 3.63 -16.57
C ALA A 139 -16.28 2.83 -15.33
N THR A 140 -17.54 2.35 -15.34
CA THR A 140 -18.06 1.47 -14.29
C THR A 140 -17.29 0.15 -14.22
N ALA A 141 -17.05 -0.48 -15.37
CA ALA A 141 -16.29 -1.74 -15.44
C ALA A 141 -14.86 -1.58 -14.93
N TYR A 142 -14.17 -0.49 -15.26
CA TYR A 142 -12.82 -0.21 -14.79
C TYR A 142 -12.78 0.06 -13.28
N GLY A 143 -13.75 0.78 -12.72
CA GLY A 143 -13.86 0.95 -11.28
C GLY A 143 -13.98 -0.40 -10.55
N LEU A 144 -14.84 -1.29 -11.03
CA LEU A 144 -14.97 -2.64 -10.48
C LEU A 144 -13.70 -3.48 -10.65
N PHE A 145 -12.98 -3.32 -11.75
CA PHE A 145 -11.72 -4.01 -12.00
C PHE A 145 -10.62 -3.53 -11.05
N HIS A 146 -10.47 -2.22 -10.85
CA HIS A 146 -9.41 -1.65 -10.02
C HIS A 146 -9.63 -1.89 -8.52
N TRP A 147 -10.87 -1.80 -8.04
CA TRP A 147 -11.20 -1.88 -6.61
C TRP A 147 -11.83 -3.22 -6.20
N GLY A 148 -12.04 -4.10 -7.17
CA GLY A 148 -12.65 -5.41 -6.96
C GLY A 148 -11.63 -6.52 -6.70
N ILE A 149 -12.01 -7.71 -7.11
CA ILE A 149 -11.30 -8.97 -6.85
C ILE A 149 -9.85 -8.95 -7.37
N SER A 150 -9.58 -8.24 -8.46
CA SER A 150 -8.25 -8.13 -9.06
C SER A 150 -7.22 -7.57 -8.10
N ALA A 151 -7.50 -6.41 -7.50
CA ALA A 151 -6.62 -5.77 -6.54
C ALA A 151 -6.41 -6.63 -5.28
N TRP A 152 -7.51 -7.13 -4.72
CA TRP A 152 -7.46 -7.95 -3.51
C TRP A 152 -6.74 -9.27 -3.69
N SER A 153 -6.73 -9.82 -4.90
CA SER A 153 -5.94 -11.01 -5.22
C SER A 153 -4.44 -10.78 -5.11
N ILE A 154 -3.96 -9.60 -5.51
CA ILE A 154 -2.54 -9.25 -5.37
C ILE A 154 -2.16 -9.11 -3.89
N TYR A 155 -3.03 -8.53 -3.05
CA TYR A 155 -2.80 -8.43 -1.61
C TYR A 155 -2.86 -9.79 -0.90
N GLY A 156 -3.72 -10.70 -1.35
CA GLY A 156 -3.94 -12.00 -0.73
C GLY A 156 -2.70 -12.89 -0.71
N ILE A 157 -1.89 -12.89 -1.77
CA ILE A 157 -0.70 -13.76 -1.86
C ILE A 157 0.36 -13.39 -0.81
N PRO A 158 0.84 -12.14 -0.71
CA PRO A 158 1.78 -11.74 0.34
C PRO A 158 1.21 -11.95 1.75
N ALA A 159 -0.09 -11.70 1.95
CA ALA A 159 -0.73 -11.90 3.24
C ALA A 159 -0.66 -13.37 3.70
N ILE A 160 -0.97 -14.33 2.81
CA ILE A 160 -0.85 -15.76 3.11
C ILE A 160 0.61 -16.12 3.38
N ALA A 161 1.54 -15.67 2.55
CA ALA A 161 2.96 -15.99 2.69
C ALA A 161 3.54 -15.46 4.01
N LEU A 162 3.21 -14.23 4.40
CA LEU A 162 3.58 -13.65 5.69
C LEU A 162 2.91 -14.36 6.87
N SER A 163 1.63 -14.76 6.73
CA SER A 163 0.95 -15.53 7.75
C SER A 163 1.62 -16.90 7.98
N ILE A 164 2.05 -17.58 6.91
CA ILE A 164 2.83 -18.83 7.02
C ILE A 164 4.16 -18.56 7.74
N ALA A 165 4.88 -17.51 7.36
CA ALA A 165 6.14 -17.14 8.00
C ALA A 165 5.96 -16.88 9.51
N PHE A 166 4.94 -16.14 9.87
CA PHE A 166 4.64 -15.79 11.25
C PHE A 166 4.17 -17.01 12.09
N TYR A 167 3.12 -17.67 11.64
CA TYR A 167 2.48 -18.72 12.44
C TYR A 167 3.14 -20.09 12.33
N LYS A 168 3.67 -20.47 11.16
CA LYS A 168 4.29 -21.79 10.95
C LYS A 168 5.77 -21.81 11.27
N TYR A 169 6.50 -20.74 10.91
CA TYR A 169 7.93 -20.64 11.15
C TYR A 169 8.28 -19.83 12.40
N ASN A 170 7.28 -19.31 13.13
CA ASN A 170 7.44 -18.51 14.36
C ASN A 170 8.40 -17.32 14.17
N LEU A 171 8.34 -16.67 13.03
CA LEU A 171 9.15 -15.49 12.76
C LEU A 171 8.43 -14.25 13.32
N ASN A 172 9.05 -13.61 14.31
CA ASN A 172 8.51 -12.41 14.96
C ASN A 172 8.64 -11.14 14.09
N SER A 173 8.95 -11.29 12.80
CA SER A 173 9.16 -10.19 11.86
C SER A 173 8.16 -10.29 10.72
N LEU A 174 7.42 -9.21 10.47
CA LEU A 174 6.51 -9.06 9.33
C LEU A 174 7.19 -8.38 8.13
N ARG A 175 8.49 -8.59 7.95
CA ARG A 175 9.23 -8.11 6.77
C ARG A 175 8.81 -8.90 5.54
N LEU A 176 8.71 -8.24 4.37
CA LEU A 176 8.33 -8.94 3.15
C LEU A 176 9.31 -10.08 2.82
N SER A 177 10.60 -9.89 3.07
CA SER A 177 11.62 -10.93 2.91
C SER A 177 11.36 -12.18 3.76
N SER A 178 10.72 -12.04 4.93
CA SER A 178 10.37 -13.17 5.79
C SER A 178 9.38 -14.12 5.14
N SER A 179 8.57 -13.67 4.18
CA SER A 179 7.66 -14.53 3.41
C SER A 179 8.40 -15.63 2.62
N LEU A 180 9.69 -15.42 2.32
CA LEU A 180 10.53 -16.36 1.59
C LEU A 180 11.19 -17.44 2.49
N SER A 181 10.95 -17.43 3.78
CA SER A 181 11.52 -18.39 4.72
C SER A 181 11.15 -19.84 4.38
N GLY A 182 10.00 -20.04 3.72
CA GLY A 182 9.56 -21.33 3.20
C GLY A 182 10.48 -21.94 2.14
N LEU A 183 11.37 -21.17 1.53
CA LEU A 183 12.35 -21.65 0.54
C LEU A 183 13.56 -22.34 1.20
N GLY A 184 13.58 -22.48 2.52
CA GLY A 184 14.68 -23.15 3.24
C GLY A 184 15.95 -22.30 3.41
N ILE A 185 15.90 -21.02 3.09
CA ILE A 185 17.04 -20.10 3.26
C ILE A 185 17.02 -19.59 4.70
N SER A 186 18.00 -20.03 5.50
CA SER A 186 18.12 -19.61 6.89
C SER A 186 18.38 -18.09 6.98
N LYS A 187 17.59 -17.37 7.80
CA LYS A 187 17.71 -15.94 8.06
C LYS A 187 17.76 -15.10 6.79
N ILE A 188 16.89 -15.41 5.82
CA ILE A 188 16.84 -14.70 4.53
C ILE A 188 16.75 -13.19 4.68
N GLU A 189 16.04 -12.71 5.71
CA GLU A 189 15.89 -11.30 6.04
C GLU A 189 17.21 -10.58 6.38
N SER A 190 18.25 -11.35 6.74
CA SER A 190 19.59 -10.81 7.03
C SER A 190 20.52 -10.83 5.81
N THR A 191 20.14 -11.49 4.74
CA THR A 191 20.91 -11.54 3.49
C THR A 191 20.80 -10.23 2.72
N LEU A 192 21.74 -9.98 1.81
CA LEU A 192 21.66 -8.82 0.90
C LEU A 192 20.39 -8.87 0.05
N PHE A 193 20.00 -10.04 -0.40
CA PHE A 193 18.78 -10.24 -1.20
C PHE A 193 17.51 -9.93 -0.40
N GLY A 194 17.41 -10.42 0.83
CA GLY A 194 16.27 -10.12 1.70
C GLY A 194 16.18 -8.62 2.03
N ARG A 195 17.31 -7.96 2.35
CA ARG A 195 17.35 -6.50 2.57
C ARG A 195 16.96 -5.70 1.33
N PHE A 196 17.36 -6.16 0.15
CA PHE A 196 16.97 -5.53 -1.12
C PHE A 196 15.46 -5.60 -1.35
N ILE A 197 14.83 -6.76 -1.10
CA ILE A 197 13.37 -6.93 -1.17
C ILE A 197 12.68 -5.98 -0.20
N ASP A 198 13.12 -5.94 1.05
CA ASP A 198 12.53 -5.07 2.07
C ASP A 198 12.70 -3.59 1.73
N LEU A 199 13.85 -3.20 1.18
CA LEU A 199 14.10 -1.83 0.73
C LEU A 199 13.12 -1.43 -0.38
N ILE A 200 12.96 -2.25 -1.42
CA ILE A 200 12.00 -1.99 -2.49
C ILE A 200 10.58 -1.88 -1.93
N PHE A 201 10.19 -2.79 -1.04
CA PHE A 201 8.88 -2.78 -0.41
C PHE A 201 8.63 -1.49 0.39
N ILE A 202 9.61 -1.06 1.20
CA ILE A 202 9.53 0.18 1.97
C ILE A 202 9.40 1.39 1.03
N LEU A 203 10.24 1.48 -0.01
CA LEU A 203 10.20 2.59 -0.96
C LEU A 203 8.87 2.63 -1.73
N ALA A 204 8.37 1.47 -2.16
CA ALA A 204 7.07 1.36 -2.82
C ALA A 204 5.93 1.79 -1.89
N THR A 205 5.95 1.34 -0.63
CA THR A 205 4.92 1.68 0.37
C THR A 205 4.94 3.17 0.71
N VAL A 206 6.12 3.75 0.93
CA VAL A 206 6.26 5.20 1.20
C VAL A 206 5.85 6.03 -0.01
N GLY A 207 6.23 5.60 -1.22
CA GLY A 207 5.82 6.27 -2.46
C GLY A 207 4.31 6.22 -2.68
N ALA A 208 3.68 5.07 -2.47
CA ALA A 208 2.23 4.91 -2.57
C ALA A 208 1.49 5.76 -1.51
N ALA A 209 1.95 5.72 -0.25
CA ALA A 209 1.38 6.54 0.82
C ALA A 209 1.54 8.04 0.52
N GLY A 210 2.72 8.47 0.07
CA GLY A 210 2.98 9.86 -0.31
C GLY A 210 2.10 10.33 -1.45
N GLY A 211 1.91 9.51 -2.49
CA GLY A 211 1.01 9.79 -3.60
C GLY A 211 -0.46 9.92 -3.15
N THR A 212 -0.91 9.00 -2.31
CA THR A 212 -2.26 9.04 -1.74
C THR A 212 -2.48 10.29 -0.88
N ILE A 213 -1.57 10.58 0.04
CA ILE A 213 -1.63 11.77 0.89
C ILE A 213 -1.61 13.05 0.04
N GLY A 214 -0.72 13.12 -0.95
CA GLY A 214 -0.64 14.25 -1.88
C GLY A 214 -1.94 14.50 -2.66
N SER A 215 -2.71 13.46 -2.92
CA SER A 215 -3.99 13.58 -3.64
C SER A 215 -5.13 14.04 -2.74
N TYR A 216 -5.25 13.54 -1.52
CA TYR A 216 -6.42 13.85 -0.68
C TYR A 216 -6.23 15.06 0.24
N ILE A 217 -5.01 15.49 0.57
CA ILE A 217 -4.79 16.69 1.40
C ILE A 217 -5.44 17.94 0.78
N PRO A 218 -5.23 18.28 -0.52
CA PRO A 218 -5.89 19.44 -1.13
C PRO A 218 -7.42 19.33 -1.11
N MET A 219 -7.95 18.11 -1.25
CA MET A 219 -9.38 17.85 -1.19
C MET A 219 -9.93 18.10 0.23
N LEU A 220 -9.27 17.58 1.27
CA LEU A 220 -9.64 17.84 2.65
C LEU A 220 -9.54 19.33 3.00
N SER A 221 -8.46 20.00 2.61
CA SER A 221 -8.29 21.45 2.79
C SER A 221 -9.43 22.24 2.13
N SER A 222 -9.83 21.84 0.92
CA SER A 222 -10.97 22.45 0.25
C SER A 222 -12.28 22.23 1.00
N GLY A 223 -12.51 21.01 1.49
CA GLY A 223 -13.68 20.69 2.32
C GLY A 223 -13.71 21.50 3.62
N PHE A 224 -12.60 21.59 4.35
CA PHE A 224 -12.49 22.45 5.55
C PHE A 224 -12.72 23.94 5.22
N SER A 225 -12.16 24.41 4.12
CA SER A 225 -12.38 25.80 3.66
C SER A 225 -13.87 26.10 3.46
N GLU A 226 -14.60 25.23 2.78
CA GLU A 226 -16.03 25.42 2.51
C GLU A 226 -16.88 25.31 3.80
N ILE A 227 -16.62 24.29 4.64
CA ILE A 227 -17.41 24.05 5.85
C ILE A 227 -17.21 25.15 6.90
N PHE A 228 -15.98 25.61 7.09
CA PHE A 228 -15.61 26.57 8.15
C PHE A 228 -15.38 27.98 7.63
N ASN A 229 -15.64 28.23 6.34
CA ASN A 229 -15.41 29.52 5.66
C ASN A 229 -13.98 30.05 5.87
N LEU A 230 -12.98 29.15 5.72
CA LEU A 230 -11.57 29.48 5.85
C LEU A 230 -10.95 29.80 4.49
N ASN A 231 -9.93 30.66 4.50
CA ASN A 231 -9.18 30.95 3.28
C ASN A 231 -8.35 29.73 2.85
N LYS A 232 -8.52 29.29 1.59
CA LYS A 232 -7.66 28.27 0.97
C LYS A 232 -6.24 28.79 0.86
N GLY A 233 -5.26 27.93 1.17
CA GLY A 233 -3.85 28.26 1.02
C GLY A 233 -2.95 27.36 1.83
N LEU A 234 -1.65 27.60 1.69
CA LEU A 234 -0.59 26.77 2.30
C LEU A 234 -0.78 26.55 3.81
N TYR A 235 -1.24 27.55 4.54
CA TYR A 235 -1.45 27.42 6.00
C TYR A 235 -2.53 26.38 6.35
N LEU A 236 -3.62 26.35 5.58
CA LEU A 236 -4.69 25.37 5.77
C LEU A 236 -4.21 23.97 5.40
N ASP A 237 -3.45 23.84 4.31
CA ASP A 237 -2.86 22.56 3.90
C ASP A 237 -1.90 22.03 4.96
N ILE A 238 -1.02 22.87 5.51
CA ILE A 238 -0.12 22.51 6.61
C ILE A 238 -0.90 22.08 7.86
N LEU A 239 -1.97 22.81 8.22
CA LEU A 239 -2.82 22.45 9.34
C LEU A 239 -3.43 21.06 9.16
N VAL A 240 -3.99 20.78 7.98
CA VAL A 240 -4.60 19.49 7.64
C VAL A 240 -3.54 18.36 7.68
N ILE A 241 -2.35 18.62 7.14
CA ILE A 241 -1.23 17.67 7.21
C ILE A 241 -0.87 17.36 8.67
N CYS A 242 -0.70 18.40 9.51
CA CYS A 242 -0.37 18.22 10.92
C CYS A 242 -1.45 17.43 11.67
N LEU A 243 -2.72 17.68 11.39
CA LEU A 243 -3.85 16.92 11.96
C LEU A 243 -3.78 15.44 11.54
N CYS A 244 -3.60 15.16 10.25
CA CYS A 244 -3.48 13.79 9.75
C CYS A 244 -2.27 13.07 10.36
N VAL A 245 -1.10 13.70 10.33
CA VAL A 245 0.14 13.12 10.91
C VAL A 245 -0.02 12.89 12.42
N GLY A 246 -0.64 13.83 13.13
CA GLY A 246 -0.90 13.70 14.56
C GLY A 246 -1.83 12.52 14.88
N LEU A 247 -2.95 12.41 14.16
CA LEU A 247 -3.92 11.33 14.35
C LEU A 247 -3.32 9.96 14.01
N PHE A 248 -2.73 9.83 12.83
CA PHE A 248 -2.12 8.55 12.41
C PHE A 248 -0.91 8.20 13.27
N GLY A 249 -0.05 9.17 13.59
CA GLY A 249 1.11 8.97 14.48
C GLY A 249 0.70 8.53 15.88
N TYR A 250 -0.37 9.11 16.43
CA TYR A 250 -0.91 8.70 17.71
C TYR A 250 -1.48 7.28 17.66
N SER A 251 -2.23 6.94 16.60
CA SER A 251 -2.77 5.59 16.40
C SER A 251 -1.66 4.55 16.32
N VAL A 252 -0.62 4.81 15.51
CA VAL A 252 0.56 3.92 15.42
C VAL A 252 1.27 3.77 16.75
N TYR A 253 1.41 4.87 17.52
CA TYR A 253 2.03 4.83 18.85
C TYR A 253 1.23 3.98 19.84
N LYS A 254 -0.10 4.02 19.76
CA LYS A 254 -0.98 3.21 20.63
C LYS A 254 -1.04 1.74 20.24
N GLY A 255 -0.76 1.40 18.99
CA GLY A 255 -0.84 0.05 18.44
C GLY A 255 -2.27 -0.43 18.20
N LEU A 256 -2.41 -1.66 17.70
CA LEU A 256 -3.69 -2.24 17.26
C LEU A 256 -4.77 -2.33 18.36
N ASP A 257 -4.36 -2.48 19.61
CA ASP A 257 -5.32 -2.64 20.73
C ASP A 257 -5.96 -1.34 21.19
N LYS A 258 -5.34 -0.20 20.91
CA LYS A 258 -5.71 1.11 21.47
C LYS A 258 -5.67 2.27 20.48
N GLY A 259 -5.22 2.00 19.24
CA GLY A 259 -5.03 2.99 18.19
C GLY A 259 -6.23 3.27 17.28
#